data_3656fa163a4cadc7533d773b79af9f82
#
_entry.id   3656fa163a4cadc7533d773b79af9f82
#
_cell.length_a   1.000
_cell.length_b   1.000
_cell.length_c   1.000
_cell.angle_alpha   90.00
_cell.angle_beta   90.00
_cell.angle_gamma   90.00
#
_symmetry.space_group_name_H-M   'P 1'
#
loop_
_entity.id
_entity.type
_entity.pdbx_description
1 polymer ?
#
loop_
_entity_poly.entity_id
_entity_poly.type
_entity_poly.pdbx_seq_one_letter_code
_entity_poly.pdbx_strand_id
1 'polypeptide(L)'
;PVAGKTGTSQSLRDAWFIGFSSEMVTGVWFGNDDDSPMKGVTGGTAPAKLWADFMVQAHKDMPIKELANISDDEIYATEKKFKESRKTKKKENLFERIIDNFLLD
;
A
#
# COMPACT_ATOMS: atom_id res chain seq x y z
N PRO A 1 -15.20 2.92 11.08
CA PRO A 1 -14.75 2.07 9.96
C PRO A 1 -13.37 2.50 9.46
N VAL A 2 -12.49 1.53 9.34
CA VAL A 2 -11.12 1.73 8.85
C VAL A 2 -10.74 0.60 7.88
N ALA A 3 -9.79 0.87 7.02
CA ALA A 3 -9.16 -0.13 6.18
C ALA A 3 -7.64 0.05 6.22
N GLY A 4 -6.91 -1.00 6.04
CA GLY A 4 -5.45 -0.92 6.09
C GLY A 4 -4.75 -2.10 5.42
N LYS A 5 -3.46 -1.94 5.22
CA LYS A 5 -2.59 -2.94 4.60
C LYS A 5 -1.23 -2.94 5.25
N THR A 6 -0.75 -4.13 5.53
CA THR A 6 0.61 -4.37 6.01
C THR A 6 1.61 -4.42 4.86
N GLY A 7 2.84 -4.07 5.13
CA GLY A 7 3.97 -4.27 4.25
C GLY A 7 5.20 -4.65 5.07
N THR A 8 5.84 -5.75 4.73
CA THR A 8 7.07 -6.21 5.39
C THR A 8 8.07 -6.54 4.30
N SER A 9 9.25 -5.92 4.34
CA SER A 9 10.31 -6.24 3.40
C SER A 9 10.95 -7.58 3.71
N GLN A 10 11.63 -8.14 2.72
CA GLN A 10 12.45 -9.33 2.92
C GLN A 10 13.52 -9.07 3.98
N SER A 11 13.82 -10.08 4.77
CA SER A 11 14.79 -10.00 5.88
C SER A 11 14.40 -9.05 7.01
N LEU A 12 13.11 -8.69 7.13
CA LEU A 12 12.57 -7.89 8.24
C LEU A 12 13.27 -6.52 8.44
N ARG A 13 13.71 -5.89 7.37
CA ARG A 13 14.39 -4.59 7.43
C ARG A 13 13.45 -3.43 7.53
N ASP A 14 12.28 -3.56 6.90
CA ASP A 14 11.22 -2.56 6.90
C ASP A 14 9.89 -3.21 7.24
N ALA A 15 9.14 -2.59 8.11
CA ALA A 15 7.78 -2.98 8.43
C ALA A 15 6.88 -1.77 8.35
N TRP A 16 5.82 -1.88 7.55
CA TRP A 16 4.87 -0.83 7.28
C TRP A 16 3.46 -1.24 7.67
N PHE A 17 2.72 -0.29 8.14
CA PHE A 17 1.26 -0.35 8.15
C PHE A 17 0.72 0.97 7.62
N ILE A 18 -0.10 0.90 6.57
CA ILE A 18 -0.78 2.06 6.00
C ILE A 18 -2.27 1.80 6.06
N GLY A 19 -3.01 2.73 6.59
CA GLY A 19 -4.46 2.58 6.70
C GLY A 19 -5.15 3.93 6.68
N PHE A 20 -6.47 3.88 6.54
CA PHE A 20 -7.29 5.08 6.44
C PHE A 20 -8.66 4.92 7.06
N SER A 21 -9.22 6.05 7.45
CA SER A 21 -10.63 6.23 7.73
C SER A 21 -11.26 7.13 6.68
N SER A 22 -12.51 7.55 6.87
CA SER A 22 -13.14 8.57 6.01
C SER A 22 -12.45 9.94 6.07
N GLU A 23 -11.66 10.21 7.12
CA GLU A 23 -11.12 11.53 7.43
C GLU A 23 -9.61 11.65 7.20
N MET A 24 -8.86 10.55 7.33
CA MET A 24 -7.41 10.62 7.21
C MET A 24 -6.75 9.33 6.75
N VAL A 25 -5.59 9.48 6.13
CA VAL A 25 -4.67 8.39 5.79
C VAL A 25 -3.44 8.51 6.67
N THR A 26 -3.03 7.41 7.28
CA THR A 26 -1.87 7.35 8.16
C THR A 26 -0.98 6.18 7.79
N GLY A 27 0.31 6.44 7.67
CA GLY A 27 1.34 5.42 7.49
C GLY A 27 2.24 5.33 8.71
N VAL A 28 2.63 4.13 9.08
CA VAL A 28 3.60 3.85 10.14
C VAL A 28 4.70 2.98 9.58
N TRP A 29 5.95 3.37 9.82
CA TRP A 29 7.14 2.65 9.42
C TRP A 29 8.01 2.35 10.61
N PHE A 30 8.50 1.11 10.67
CA PHE A 30 9.54 0.66 11.60
C PHE A 30 10.73 0.14 10.81
N GLY A 31 11.92 0.51 11.26
CA GLY A 31 13.17 0.07 10.66
C GLY A 31 14.34 0.47 11.55
N ASN A 32 15.52 -0.02 11.22
CA ASN A 32 16.76 0.40 11.86
C ASN A 32 17.54 1.36 10.94
N ASP A 33 18.17 2.38 11.52
CA ASP A 33 18.91 3.40 10.76
C ASP A 33 20.06 2.83 9.92
N ASP A 34 20.62 1.71 10.35
CA ASP A 34 21.72 1.01 9.69
C ASP A 34 21.26 -0.08 8.70
N ASP A 35 19.95 -0.13 8.40
CA ASP A 35 19.33 -1.14 7.53
C ASP A 35 19.49 -2.58 8.04
N SER A 36 19.78 -2.78 9.32
CA SER A 36 19.83 -4.11 9.91
C SER A 36 18.43 -4.71 10.10
N PRO A 37 18.29 -6.05 10.05
CA PRO A 37 17.01 -6.71 10.30
C PRO A 37 16.47 -6.44 11.70
N MET A 38 15.15 -6.26 11.79
CA MET A 38 14.45 -6.19 13.07
C MET A 38 14.08 -7.60 13.54
N LYS A 39 14.01 -7.79 14.85
CA LYS A 39 13.61 -9.07 15.46
C LYS A 39 12.09 -9.09 15.69
N GLY A 40 11.37 -9.98 14.99
CA GLY A 40 9.95 -10.23 15.23
C GLY A 40 9.02 -9.08 14.89
N VAL A 41 9.47 -8.07 14.15
CA VAL A 41 8.65 -6.93 13.75
C VAL A 41 8.20 -7.09 12.30
N THR A 42 6.90 -7.15 12.11
CA THR A 42 6.23 -7.17 10.79
C THR A 42 5.18 -6.06 10.73
N GLY A 43 4.65 -5.75 9.56
CA GLY A 43 3.61 -4.75 9.41
C GLY A 43 2.35 -5.01 10.25
N GLY A 44 2.04 -6.28 10.55
CA GLY A 44 0.89 -6.69 11.37
C GLY A 44 1.12 -6.69 12.88
N THR A 45 2.31 -6.36 13.35
CA THR A 45 2.66 -6.33 14.77
C THR A 45 2.74 -4.88 15.30
N ALA A 46 3.93 -4.41 15.69
CA ALA A 46 4.10 -3.07 16.28
C ALA A 46 3.62 -1.92 15.38
N PRO A 47 3.87 -1.89 14.06
CA PRO A 47 3.33 -0.84 13.21
C PRO A 47 1.80 -0.76 13.20
N ALA A 48 1.10 -1.89 13.10
CA ALA A 48 -0.36 -1.94 13.12
C ALA A 48 -0.93 -1.49 14.47
N LYS A 49 -0.31 -1.89 15.57
CA LYS A 49 -0.71 -1.48 16.91
C LYS A 49 -0.52 0.03 17.11
N LEU A 50 0.61 0.58 16.73
CA LEU A 50 0.86 2.02 16.81
C LEU A 50 -0.12 2.80 15.94
N TRP A 51 -0.39 2.31 14.74
CA TRP A 51 -1.38 2.90 13.85
C TRP A 51 -2.76 2.94 14.50
N ALA A 52 -3.20 1.82 15.09
CA ALA A 52 -4.49 1.74 15.76
C ALA A 52 -4.58 2.71 16.95
N ASP A 53 -3.56 2.76 17.80
CA ASP A 53 -3.50 3.66 18.94
C ASP A 53 -3.53 5.13 18.51
N PHE A 54 -2.79 5.49 17.47
CA PHE A 54 -2.80 6.82 16.88
C PHE A 54 -4.17 7.19 16.31
N MET A 55 -4.79 6.31 15.54
CA MET A 55 -6.09 6.56 14.92
C MET A 55 -7.21 6.75 15.96
N VAL A 56 -7.19 5.97 17.04
CA VAL A 56 -8.14 6.13 18.14
C VAL A 56 -8.03 7.54 18.76
N GLN A 57 -6.82 8.00 19.01
CA GLN A 57 -6.61 9.35 19.58
C GLN A 57 -6.96 10.45 18.57
N ALA A 58 -6.57 10.29 17.32
CA ALA A 58 -6.85 11.28 16.28
C ALA A 58 -8.35 11.46 15.98
N HIS A 59 -9.14 10.40 16.17
CA HIS A 59 -10.59 10.42 15.90
C HIS A 59 -11.47 10.65 17.14
N LYS A 60 -10.88 10.88 18.30
CA LYS A 60 -11.60 10.93 19.58
C LYS A 60 -12.80 11.88 19.60
N ASP A 61 -12.69 13.04 18.95
CA ASP A 61 -13.74 14.06 18.91
C ASP A 61 -14.40 14.17 17.52
N MET A 62 -14.13 13.22 16.63
CA MET A 62 -14.70 13.19 15.29
C MET A 62 -15.96 12.33 15.25
N PRO A 63 -16.99 12.75 14.49
CA PRO A 63 -18.15 11.90 14.26
C PRO A 63 -17.78 10.64 13.48
N ILE A 64 -18.46 9.54 13.79
CA ILE A 64 -18.28 8.28 13.06
C ILE A 64 -18.87 8.46 11.66
N LYS A 65 -18.03 8.22 10.64
CA LYS A 65 -18.44 8.24 9.23
C LYS A 65 -18.06 6.93 8.56
N GLU A 66 -18.92 6.47 7.68
CA GLU A 66 -18.61 5.32 6.84
C GLU A 66 -17.50 5.64 5.83
N LEU A 67 -16.75 4.62 5.44
CA LEU A 67 -15.83 4.73 4.31
C LEU A 67 -16.62 5.01 3.04
N ALA A 68 -15.98 5.66 2.06
CA ALA A 68 -16.62 5.95 0.79
C ALA A 68 -17.31 4.69 0.23
N ASN A 69 -18.60 4.80 -0.01
CA ASN A 69 -19.39 3.69 -0.51
C ASN A 69 -19.14 3.53 -2.00
N ILE A 70 -18.17 2.70 -2.33
CA ILE A 70 -17.86 2.36 -3.72
C ILE A 70 -18.70 1.13 -4.05
N SER A 71 -19.56 1.24 -5.06
CA SER A 71 -20.35 0.10 -5.51
C SER A 71 -19.47 -1.01 -6.08
N ASP A 72 -19.96 -2.25 -6.04
CA ASP A 72 -19.23 -3.39 -6.62
C ASP A 72 -18.93 -3.17 -8.12
N ASP A 73 -19.83 -2.49 -8.84
CA ASP A 73 -19.64 -2.13 -10.25
C ASP A 73 -18.49 -1.14 -10.44
N GLU A 74 -18.35 -0.16 -9.56
CA GLU A 74 -17.24 0.80 -9.58
C GLU A 74 -15.90 0.13 -9.23
N ILE A 75 -15.91 -0.79 -8.28
CA ILE A 75 -14.72 -1.60 -7.93
C ILE A 75 -14.31 -2.42 -9.15
N TYR A 76 -15.24 -3.14 -9.76
CA TYR A 76 -14.98 -3.96 -10.94
C TYR A 76 -14.44 -3.12 -12.13
N ALA A 77 -15.05 -1.97 -12.40
CA ALA A 77 -14.61 -1.08 -13.47
C ALA A 77 -13.18 -0.54 -13.20
N THR A 78 -12.87 -0.21 -11.96
CA THR A 78 -11.54 0.28 -11.56
C THR A 78 -10.48 -0.83 -11.66
N GLU A 79 -10.78 -2.04 -11.19
CA GLU A 79 -9.90 -3.20 -11.34
C GLU A 79 -9.63 -3.54 -12.80
N LYS A 80 -10.67 -3.50 -13.64
CA LYS A 80 -10.54 -3.75 -15.07
C LYS A 80 -9.61 -2.74 -15.72
N LYS A 81 -9.80 -1.44 -15.47
CA LYS A 81 -8.92 -0.38 -15.98
C LYS A 81 -7.48 -0.57 -15.53
N PHE A 82 -7.27 -0.93 -14.27
CA PHE A 82 -5.94 -1.18 -13.73
C PHE A 82 -5.24 -2.37 -14.40
N LYS A 83 -5.97 -3.47 -14.60
CA LYS A 83 -5.46 -4.65 -15.31
C LYS A 83 -5.12 -4.35 -16.77
N GLU A 84 -5.96 -3.56 -17.45
CA GLU A 84 -5.72 -3.14 -18.84
C GLU A 84 -4.49 -2.22 -18.95
N SER A 85 -4.34 -1.25 -18.05
CA SER A 85 -3.19 -0.35 -18.04
C SER A 85 -1.86 -1.10 -17.80
N ARG A 86 -1.87 -2.13 -16.95
CA ARG A 86 -0.69 -2.99 -16.74
C ARG A 86 -0.34 -3.83 -17.96
N LYS A 87 -1.34 -4.33 -18.69
CA LYS A 87 -1.12 -5.08 -19.94
C LYS A 87 -0.52 -4.19 -21.03
N THR A 88 -1.00 -2.97 -21.16
CA THR A 88 -0.48 -1.99 -22.11
C THR A 88 0.97 -1.63 -21.80
N LYS A 89 1.29 -1.28 -20.56
CA LYS A 89 2.67 -1.02 -20.12
C LYS A 89 3.60 -2.20 -20.37
N LYS A 90 3.14 -3.41 -20.11
CA LYS A 90 3.94 -4.62 -20.35
C LYS A 90 4.21 -4.85 -21.83
N LYS A 91 3.24 -4.56 -22.70
CA LYS A 91 3.41 -4.63 -24.17
C LYS A 91 4.36 -3.56 -24.70
N GLU A 92 4.22 -2.32 -24.22
CA GLU A 92 5.13 -1.22 -24.57
C GLU A 92 6.56 -1.52 -24.17
N ASN A 93 6.80 -1.94 -22.94
CA ASN A 93 8.13 -2.32 -22.47
C ASN A 93 8.73 -3.49 -23.26
N LEU A 94 7.93 -4.47 -23.66
CA LEU A 94 8.39 -5.57 -24.50
C LEU A 94 8.74 -5.08 -25.91
N PHE A 95 7.93 -4.21 -26.47
CA PHE A 95 8.15 -3.61 -27.78
C PHE A 95 9.42 -2.75 -27.80
N GLU A 96 9.61 -1.90 -26.80
CA GLU A 96 10.84 -1.10 -26.64
C GLU A 96 12.07 -1.99 -26.53
N ARG A 97 12.02 -3.06 -25.75
CA ARG A 97 13.11 -4.03 -25.62
C ARG A 97 13.44 -4.73 -26.94
N ILE A 98 12.45 -5.05 -27.74
CA ILE A 98 12.64 -5.65 -29.07
C ILE A 98 13.29 -4.64 -30.00
N ILE A 99 12.84 -3.39 -30.02
CA ILE A 99 13.42 -2.32 -30.84
C ILE A 99 14.87 -2.06 -30.43
N ASP A 100 15.16 -1.93 -29.15
CA ASP A 100 16.52 -1.70 -28.63
C ASP A 100 17.47 -2.81 -29.06
N ASN A 101 17.03 -4.07 -29.03
CA ASN A 101 17.81 -5.19 -29.52
C ASN A 101 18.04 -5.15 -31.04
N PHE A 102 17.09 -4.58 -31.78
CA PHE A 102 17.20 -4.43 -33.23
C PHE A 102 18.15 -3.27 -33.66
N LEU A 103 18.17 -2.20 -32.85
CA LEU A 103 18.96 -1.00 -33.14
C LEU A 103 20.41 -1.11 -32.66
N LEU A 104 20.77 -2.10 -31.86
CA LEU A 104 22.12 -2.34 -31.35
C LEU A 104 22.95 -3.26 -32.25
N ASP A 105 22.36 -3.83 -33.28
CA ASP A 105 23.04 -4.56 -34.33
C ASP A 105 23.36 -3.60 -35.51
#